data_e17bde180cf9922d0ed192d3b819c698
#
_entry.id   e17bde180cf9922d0ed192d3b819c698
#
_cell.length_a   1.000
_cell.length_b   1.000
_cell.length_c   1.000
_cell.angle_alpha   90.00
_cell.angle_beta   90.00
_cell.angle_gamma   90.00
#
_symmetry.space_group_name_H-M   'P 1'
#
loop_
_entity.id
_entity.type
_entity.pdbx_description
1 polymer ?
#
loop_
_entity_poly.entity_id
_entity_poly.type
_entity_poly.pdbx_seq_one_letter_code
_entity_poly.pdbx_strand_id
1 'polypeptide(L)'
;MQGTKINDLYEYLSNGHEVSFSYRGDDYSMEPDGDAFTIWKYGNNSKCICRYEIPESCDTKSAIHDFLNAKCFNGQSFMEIEQDVVVVIIY
;
A
#
# COMPACT_ATOMS: atom_id res chain seq x y z
N MET A 1 6.76 -4.32 -10.66
CA MET A 1 6.00 -5.08 -9.64
C MET A 1 5.59 -6.42 -10.24
N GLN A 2 5.76 -7.46 -9.48
CA GLN A 2 5.33 -8.80 -9.86
C GLN A 2 4.05 -9.17 -9.11
N GLY A 3 3.21 -10.00 -9.73
CA GLY A 3 1.98 -10.51 -9.12
C GLY A 3 0.74 -9.68 -9.40
N THR A 4 0.88 -8.42 -9.77
CA THR A 4 -0.23 -7.58 -10.20
C THR A 4 0.31 -6.34 -10.94
N LYS A 5 -0.59 -5.57 -11.53
CA LYS A 5 -0.26 -4.31 -12.22
C LYS A 5 -0.73 -3.14 -11.36
N ILE A 6 -0.11 -1.98 -11.55
CA ILE A 6 -0.46 -0.76 -10.80
C ILE A 6 -1.94 -0.40 -10.95
N ASN A 7 -2.50 -0.49 -12.16
CA ASN A 7 -3.92 -0.17 -12.36
C ASN A 7 -4.84 -1.12 -11.59
N ASP A 8 -4.46 -2.40 -11.51
CA ASP A 8 -5.23 -3.38 -10.75
C ASP A 8 -5.11 -3.13 -9.25
N LEU A 9 -3.95 -2.66 -8.79
CA LEU A 9 -3.75 -2.29 -7.38
C LEU A 9 -4.71 -1.16 -6.97
N TYR A 10 -4.90 -0.15 -7.84
CA TYR A 10 -5.88 0.90 -7.58
C TYR A 10 -7.28 0.33 -7.41
N GLU A 11 -7.67 -0.63 -8.26
CA GLU A 11 -8.97 -1.28 -8.17
C GLU A 11 -9.13 -2.08 -6.88
N TYR A 12 -8.12 -2.88 -6.52
CA TYR A 12 -8.17 -3.67 -5.29
C TYR A 12 -8.36 -2.79 -4.06
N LEU A 13 -7.57 -1.73 -3.94
CA LEU A 13 -7.68 -0.81 -2.81
C LEU A 13 -9.00 -0.05 -2.82
N SER A 14 -9.49 0.35 -3.98
CA SER A 14 -10.80 1.03 -4.11
C SER A 14 -11.95 0.14 -3.67
N ASN A 15 -11.82 -1.17 -3.85
CA ASN A 15 -12.86 -2.15 -3.51
C ASN A 15 -12.69 -2.73 -2.11
N GLY A 16 -11.80 -2.20 -1.31
CA GLY A 16 -11.63 -2.60 0.08
C GLY A 16 -10.76 -3.84 0.28
N HIS A 17 -10.00 -4.25 -0.72
CA HIS A 17 -9.13 -5.41 -0.61
C HIS A 17 -7.84 -5.07 0.12
N GLU A 18 -7.33 -6.04 0.88
CA GLU A 18 -6.00 -6.01 1.46
C GLU A 18 -5.02 -6.65 0.48
N VAL A 19 -3.87 -6.02 0.29
CA VAL A 19 -2.82 -6.51 -0.61
C VAL A 19 -1.58 -6.84 0.19
N SER A 20 -1.21 -8.12 0.20
CA SER A 20 0.00 -8.60 0.87
C SER A 20 1.12 -8.67 -0.15
N PHE A 21 2.28 -8.11 0.20
CA PHE A 21 3.42 -8.05 -0.71
C PHE A 21 4.74 -8.22 0.04
N SER A 22 5.78 -8.59 -0.70
CA SER A 22 7.14 -8.64 -0.18
C SER A 22 8.01 -7.60 -0.85
N TYR A 23 8.99 -7.08 -0.10
CA TYR A 23 9.97 -6.13 -0.59
C TYR A 23 11.26 -6.33 0.21
N ARG A 24 12.34 -6.64 -0.50
CA ARG A 24 13.68 -6.87 0.08
C ARG A 24 13.67 -7.86 1.24
N GLY A 25 12.93 -8.95 1.09
CA GLY A 25 12.89 -10.02 2.08
C GLY A 25 11.97 -9.77 3.26
N ASP A 26 11.32 -8.63 3.34
CA ASP A 26 10.33 -8.34 4.38
C ASP A 26 8.92 -8.45 3.82
N ASP A 27 7.98 -8.80 4.70
CA ASP A 27 6.57 -8.94 4.37
C ASP A 27 5.79 -7.72 4.82
N TYR A 28 4.90 -7.26 3.97
CA TYR A 28 4.06 -6.08 4.20
C TYR A 28 2.63 -6.35 3.78
N SER A 29 1.72 -5.53 4.27
CA SER A 29 0.38 -5.43 3.68
C SER A 29 -0.02 -3.97 3.54
N MET A 30 -0.83 -3.67 2.54
CA MET A 30 -1.52 -2.39 2.45
C MET A 30 -3.01 -2.66 2.44
N GLU A 31 -3.77 -1.81 3.15
CA GLU A 31 -5.19 -2.04 3.35
C GLU A 31 -5.94 -0.75 3.64
N PRO A 32 -7.22 -0.68 3.26
CA PRO A 32 -8.10 0.36 3.77
C PRO A 32 -8.36 0.15 5.25
N ASP A 33 -8.41 1.25 6.01
CA ASP A 33 -8.71 1.24 7.43
C ASP A 33 -9.59 2.44 7.76
N GLY A 34 -10.92 2.25 7.68
CA GLY A 34 -11.87 3.33 7.87
C GLY A 34 -11.65 4.45 6.83
N ASP A 35 -11.35 5.66 7.32
CA ASP A 35 -11.10 6.83 6.48
C ASP A 35 -9.61 6.99 6.10
N ALA A 36 -8.85 5.90 6.15
CA ALA A 36 -7.43 5.93 5.86
C ALA A 36 -7.00 4.73 5.03
N PHE A 37 -5.79 4.80 4.48
CA PHE A 37 -5.05 3.66 3.96
C PHE A 37 -3.82 3.45 4.81
N THR A 38 -3.46 2.19 5.08
CA THR A 38 -2.31 1.86 5.91
C THR A 38 -1.39 0.87 5.22
N ILE A 39 -0.10 0.93 5.58
CA ILE A 39 0.87 -0.10 5.24
C ILE A 39 1.46 -0.63 6.54
N TRP A 40 1.41 -1.94 6.70
CA TRP A 40 1.98 -2.64 7.85
C TRP A 40 3.18 -3.45 7.41
N LYS A 41 4.22 -3.43 8.23
CA LYS A 41 5.38 -4.31 8.08
C LYS A 41 5.25 -5.41 9.12
N TYR A 42 5.35 -6.66 8.67
CA TYR A 42 5.25 -7.83 9.54
C TYR A 42 6.63 -8.34 9.93
N GLY A 43 6.70 -8.99 11.08
CA GLY A 43 7.93 -9.54 11.62
C GLY A 43 7.74 -9.82 13.10
N ASN A 44 8.84 -9.86 13.86
CA ASN A 44 8.79 -10.08 15.30
C ASN A 44 7.97 -8.99 16.02
N ASN A 45 8.00 -7.78 15.51
CA ASN A 45 7.21 -6.66 15.99
C ASN A 45 6.52 -6.01 14.79
N SER A 46 5.32 -6.48 14.47
CA SER A 46 4.54 -5.87 13.39
C SER A 46 4.21 -4.43 13.71
N LYS A 47 4.38 -3.54 12.75
CA LYS A 47 4.12 -2.11 12.95
C LYS A 47 3.55 -1.45 11.71
N CYS A 48 2.72 -0.44 11.95
CA CYS A 48 2.20 0.42 10.89
C CYS A 48 3.32 1.40 10.49
N ILE A 49 3.77 1.31 9.24
CA ILE A 49 4.82 2.19 8.72
C ILE A 49 4.25 3.38 7.94
N CYS A 50 2.97 3.32 7.61
CA CYS A 50 2.33 4.37 6.84
C CYS A 50 0.84 4.40 7.18
N ARG A 51 0.33 5.58 7.48
CA ARG A 51 -1.10 5.83 7.59
C ARG A 51 -1.42 7.12 6.85
N TYR A 52 -2.22 7.00 5.79
CA TYR A 52 -2.64 8.14 5.00
C TYR A 52 -4.14 8.41 5.25
N GLU A 53 -4.43 9.53 5.89
CA GLU A 53 -5.82 9.94 6.14
C GLU A 53 -6.41 10.49 4.84
N ILE A 54 -7.58 9.96 4.44
CA ILE A 54 -8.23 10.37 3.20
C ILE A 54 -8.92 11.71 3.43
N PRO A 55 -8.57 12.79 2.69
CA PRO A 55 -9.28 14.06 2.79
C PRO A 55 -10.74 13.92 2.39
N GLU A 56 -11.64 14.61 3.09
CA GLU A 56 -13.09 14.52 2.84
C GLU A 56 -13.50 14.86 1.40
N SER A 57 -12.84 15.81 0.79
CA SER A 57 -13.16 16.26 -0.57
C SER A 57 -12.40 15.51 -1.67
N CYS A 58 -11.60 14.51 -1.30
CA CYS A 58 -10.77 13.77 -2.24
C CYS A 58 -11.50 12.53 -2.73
N ASP A 59 -11.46 12.27 -4.04
CA ASP A 59 -11.99 11.00 -4.55
C ASP A 59 -11.04 9.85 -4.20
N THR A 60 -11.55 8.63 -4.22
CA THR A 60 -10.81 7.44 -3.81
C THR A 60 -9.54 7.23 -4.64
N LYS A 61 -9.62 7.44 -5.94
CA LYS A 61 -8.47 7.23 -6.84
C LYS A 61 -7.34 8.20 -6.56
N SER A 62 -7.67 9.48 -6.32
CA SER A 62 -6.69 10.49 -5.97
C SER A 62 -6.06 10.20 -4.61
N ALA A 63 -6.86 9.74 -3.65
CA ALA A 63 -6.37 9.36 -2.32
C ALA A 63 -5.39 8.19 -2.42
N ILE A 64 -5.68 7.17 -3.22
CA ILE A 64 -4.78 6.04 -3.44
C ILE A 64 -3.47 6.51 -4.10
N HIS A 65 -3.57 7.39 -5.07
CA HIS A 65 -2.39 7.98 -5.71
C HIS A 65 -1.48 8.65 -4.69
N ASP A 66 -2.04 9.49 -3.84
CA ASP A 66 -1.27 10.19 -2.80
C ASP A 66 -0.70 9.22 -1.76
N PHE A 67 -1.47 8.20 -1.38
CA PHE A 67 -1.03 7.15 -0.47
C PHE A 67 0.18 6.40 -1.05
N LEU A 68 0.11 5.98 -2.30
CA LEU A 68 1.20 5.23 -2.94
C LEU A 68 2.45 6.09 -3.18
N ASN A 69 2.31 7.41 -3.14
CA ASN A 69 3.43 8.35 -3.26
C ASN A 69 3.92 8.88 -1.90
N ALA A 70 3.31 8.46 -0.79
CA ALA A 70 3.79 8.83 0.54
C ALA A 70 5.13 8.14 0.84
N LYS A 71 6.06 8.89 1.46
CA LYS A 71 7.43 8.43 1.72
C LYS A 71 7.49 7.52 2.95
N CYS A 72 7.04 6.29 2.85
CA CYS A 72 6.90 5.35 3.97
C CYS A 72 8.04 4.35 4.10
N PHE A 73 8.88 4.20 3.09
CA PHE A 73 9.95 3.20 3.03
C PHE A 73 11.32 3.89 3.10
N ASN A 74 11.70 4.35 4.29
CA ASN A 74 12.97 5.04 4.52
C ASN A 74 13.21 6.21 3.56
N GLY A 75 12.18 7.07 3.41
CA GLY A 75 12.25 8.22 2.52
C GLY A 75 11.85 7.93 1.08
N GLN A 76 11.47 6.70 0.77
CA GLN A 76 10.95 6.32 -0.54
C GLN A 76 9.48 5.98 -0.47
N SER A 77 8.75 6.24 -1.55
CA SER A 77 7.34 5.86 -1.67
C SER A 77 7.21 4.46 -2.24
N PHE A 78 6.00 3.89 -2.12
CA PHE A 78 5.69 2.62 -2.78
C PHE A 78 5.96 2.70 -4.29
N MET A 79 5.56 3.80 -4.93
CA MET A 79 5.78 3.98 -6.38
C MET A 79 7.26 4.00 -6.74
N GLU A 80 8.12 4.49 -5.86
CA GLU A 80 9.57 4.51 -6.10
C GLU A 80 10.21 3.13 -5.94
N ILE A 81 9.65 2.26 -5.08
CA ILE A 81 10.20 0.91 -4.85
C ILE A 81 9.46 -0.18 -5.64
N GLU A 82 8.45 0.18 -6.40
CA GLU A 82 7.50 -0.71 -7.04
C GLU A 82 8.17 -1.81 -7.88
N GLN A 83 9.28 -1.52 -8.53
CA GLN A 83 10.01 -2.49 -9.35
C GLN A 83 10.46 -3.72 -8.56
N ASP A 84 10.76 -3.54 -7.26
CA ASP A 84 11.28 -4.59 -6.40
C ASP A 84 10.20 -5.25 -5.55
N VAL A 85 8.93 -4.89 -5.77
CA VAL A 85 7.79 -5.40 -5.01
C VAL A 85 7.22 -6.65 -5.69
N VAL A 86 6.91 -7.66 -4.88
CA VAL A 86 6.20 -8.86 -5.33
C VAL A 86 4.89 -8.97 -4.55
N VAL A 87 3.77 -8.90 -5.24
CA VAL A 87 2.46 -9.09 -4.63
C VAL A 87 2.25 -10.59 -4.43
N VAL A 88 1.89 -10.96 -3.20
CA VAL A 88 1.79 -12.37 -2.79
C VAL A 88 0.33 -12.82 -2.76
N ILE A 89 -0.53 -12.08 -2.06
CA ILE A 89 -1.94 -12.42 -1.87
C ILE A 89 -2.78 -11.15 -1.91
N ILE A 90 -3.96 -11.27 -2.50
CA ILE A 90 -4.98 -10.22 -2.48
C ILE A 90 -6.21 -10.80 -1.78
N TYR A 91 -6.59 -10.18 -0.68
CA TYR A 91 -7.75 -10.58 0.11
C TYR A 91 -9.03 -9.80 -0.34
#